data_4b5d8269152ceb6916ee8416a17625fb
#
_entry.id   4b5d8269152ceb6916ee8416a17625fb
#
_cell.length_a   1.000
_cell.length_b   1.000
_cell.length_c   1.000
_cell.angle_alpha   90.00
_cell.angle_beta   90.00
_cell.angle_gamma   90.00
#
_symmetry.space_group_name_H-M   'P 1'
#
loop_
_entity.id
_entity.type
_entity.pdbx_description
1 polymer ?
#
loop_
_entity_poly.entity_id
_entity_poly.type
_entity_poly.pdbx_seq_one_letter_code
_entity_poly.pdbx_strand_id
1 'polypeptide(L)'
;MLEAIKSGKTFSFVRYGDGEYNTFAGKEGHSSSGNRYDPKLGELLRETIHKPHQSEDYWYGVSPAGRAFRKYDHINWIDCDLLSCANFHGKLKPFIELLNQNDSILVGPKYQHDISVDFSSYFTIQDRNSFEILDEIVFGVEKLIKNYKKPIICISGGMSSEAIIYKLHSLVKGACWLIDIGAIFDPYLETRIRRSYFKHMTEEIKNKNLK
;
A
#
# COMPACT_ATOMS: atom_id res chain seq x y z
N MET A 1 -12.82 4.31 4.20
CA MET A 1 -12.19 4.03 2.89
C MET A 1 -13.23 3.75 1.81
N LEU A 2 -14.03 2.66 1.88
CA LEU A 2 -15.01 2.32 0.84
C LEU A 2 -16.01 3.45 0.56
N GLU A 3 -16.58 4.05 1.61
CA GLU A 3 -17.51 5.17 1.46
C GLU A 3 -16.86 6.42 0.83
N ALA A 4 -15.58 6.68 1.10
CA ALA A 4 -14.87 7.78 0.46
C ALA A 4 -14.69 7.53 -1.05
N ILE A 5 -14.37 6.28 -1.44
CA ILE A 5 -14.28 5.92 -2.87
C ILE A 5 -15.65 6.07 -3.53
N LYS A 6 -16.72 5.51 -2.95
CA LYS A 6 -18.10 5.58 -3.49
C LYS A 6 -18.61 7.01 -3.63
N SER A 7 -18.27 7.89 -2.67
CA SER A 7 -18.66 9.31 -2.72
C SER A 7 -17.76 10.15 -3.63
N GLY A 8 -16.72 9.57 -4.20
CA GLY A 8 -15.76 10.27 -5.04
C GLY A 8 -14.76 11.16 -4.25
N LYS A 9 -14.71 11.06 -2.91
CA LYS A 9 -13.72 11.77 -2.09
C LYS A 9 -12.37 11.06 -2.22
N THR A 10 -11.41 11.67 -2.90
CA THR A 10 -10.05 11.13 -3.05
C THR A 10 -9.27 11.21 -1.75
N PHE A 11 -8.31 10.31 -1.59
CA PHE A 11 -7.39 10.27 -0.46
C PHE A 11 -6.12 9.49 -0.83
N SER A 12 -5.07 9.71 -0.04
CA SER A 12 -3.88 8.89 0.00
C SER A 12 -3.82 8.15 1.33
N PHE A 13 -3.59 6.86 1.31
CA PHE A 13 -3.51 6.01 2.50
C PHE A 13 -2.19 5.27 2.54
N VAL A 14 -1.39 5.52 3.58
CA VAL A 14 -0.09 4.89 3.85
C VAL A 14 -0.17 4.03 5.11
N ARG A 15 0.73 3.04 5.25
CA ARG A 15 0.70 2.09 6.37
C ARG A 15 2.08 1.87 6.95
N TYR A 16 2.27 2.28 8.18
CA TYR A 16 3.51 2.13 8.93
C TYR A 16 3.48 0.91 9.85
N GLY A 17 4.39 -0.04 9.62
CA GLY A 17 4.57 -1.25 10.42
C GLY A 17 5.94 -1.33 11.10
N ASP A 18 6.33 -2.54 11.44
CA ASP A 18 7.63 -2.84 12.06
C ASP A 18 8.80 -2.67 11.10
N GLY A 19 8.62 -3.02 9.82
CA GLY A 19 9.63 -2.84 8.78
C GLY A 19 9.99 -1.38 8.58
N GLU A 20 8.98 -0.53 8.43
CA GLU A 20 9.11 0.92 8.31
C GLU A 20 9.75 1.51 9.57
N TYR A 21 9.33 1.07 10.76
CA TYR A 21 9.94 1.55 12.01
C TYR A 21 11.40 1.14 12.17
N ASN A 22 11.76 -0.08 11.83
CA ASN A 22 13.14 -0.55 11.90
C ASN A 22 14.05 0.23 10.94
N THR A 23 13.58 0.47 9.72
CA THR A 23 14.28 1.26 8.71
C THR A 23 14.42 2.73 9.14
N PHE A 24 13.32 3.33 9.61
CA PHE A 24 13.30 4.68 10.17
C PHE A 24 14.28 4.85 11.33
N ALA A 25 14.37 3.86 12.21
CA ALA A 25 15.26 3.83 13.37
C ALA A 25 16.74 3.54 13.00
N GLY A 26 17.04 3.30 11.73
CA GLY A 26 18.41 3.02 11.27
C GLY A 26 18.94 1.65 11.70
N LYS A 27 18.08 0.66 11.90
CA LYS A 27 18.51 -0.69 12.19
C LYS A 27 19.13 -1.34 10.95
N GLU A 28 20.02 -2.27 11.17
CA GLU A 28 20.56 -3.14 10.13
C GLU A 28 19.68 -4.37 9.94
N GLY A 29 19.75 -4.98 8.76
CA GLY A 29 19.07 -6.24 8.44
C GLY A 29 17.96 -6.09 7.40
N HIS A 30 16.97 -6.98 7.49
CA HIS A 30 15.91 -7.12 6.51
C HIS A 30 14.55 -7.32 7.21
N SER A 31 13.50 -6.86 6.56
CA SER A 31 12.13 -7.18 6.95
C SER A 31 11.81 -8.68 6.70
N SER A 32 10.72 -9.17 7.25
CA SER A 32 10.23 -10.54 7.02
C SER A 32 9.96 -10.84 5.54
N SER A 33 9.71 -9.83 4.72
CA SER A 33 9.57 -9.95 3.26
C SER A 33 10.90 -9.87 2.49
N GLY A 34 12.03 -9.72 3.19
CA GLY A 34 13.37 -9.67 2.62
C GLY A 34 13.77 -8.30 2.05
N ASN A 35 13.01 -7.24 2.32
CA ASN A 35 13.43 -5.87 2.00
C ASN A 35 14.50 -5.41 2.99
N ARG A 36 15.57 -4.83 2.48
CA ARG A 36 16.69 -4.33 3.26
C ARG A 36 16.28 -3.08 4.06
N TYR A 37 16.74 -2.97 5.30
CA TYR A 37 16.67 -1.73 6.07
C TYR A 37 17.75 -0.78 5.57
N ASP A 38 17.41 -0.03 4.55
CA ASP A 38 18.38 0.83 3.87
C ASP A 38 18.39 2.24 4.48
N PRO A 39 19.57 2.83 4.72
CA PRO A 39 19.69 4.18 5.27
C PRO A 39 18.99 5.26 4.41
N LYS A 40 19.05 5.16 3.07
CA LYS A 40 18.37 6.11 2.18
C LYS A 40 16.86 6.02 2.29
N LEU A 41 16.31 4.78 2.35
CA LEU A 41 14.89 4.61 2.64
C LEU A 41 14.54 5.14 4.03
N GLY A 42 15.42 4.92 5.01
CA GLY A 42 15.25 5.47 6.36
C GLY A 42 15.18 7.00 6.39
N GLU A 43 15.97 7.70 5.57
CA GLU A 43 15.91 9.16 5.40
C GLU A 43 14.56 9.59 4.79
N LEU A 44 14.11 8.90 3.74
CA LEU A 44 12.80 9.16 3.13
C LEU A 44 11.66 8.96 4.12
N LEU A 45 11.67 7.86 4.89
CA LEU A 45 10.66 7.62 5.92
C LEU A 45 10.71 8.67 7.06
N ARG A 46 11.90 9.15 7.44
CA ARG A 46 12.02 10.28 8.38
C ARG A 46 11.41 11.56 7.80
N GLU A 47 11.62 11.81 6.51
CA GLU A 47 11.00 12.96 5.85
C GLU A 47 9.47 12.89 5.91
N THR A 48 8.85 11.75 5.61
CA THR A 48 7.39 11.58 5.65
C THR A 48 6.79 11.82 7.03
N ILE A 49 7.57 11.58 8.10
CA ILE A 49 7.14 11.76 9.49
C ILE A 49 7.41 13.17 10.01
N HIS A 50 8.56 13.75 9.66
CA HIS A 50 8.94 15.10 10.16
C HIS A 50 8.37 16.24 9.32
N LYS A 51 7.99 15.95 8.07
CA LYS A 51 7.32 16.89 7.16
C LYS A 51 6.02 16.26 6.63
N PRO A 52 5.09 15.87 7.50
CA PRO A 52 3.90 15.16 7.07
C PRO A 52 2.99 16.05 6.22
N HIS A 53 2.27 15.42 5.29
CA HIS A 53 1.13 16.09 4.66
C HIS A 53 0.06 16.37 5.71
N GLN A 54 -0.36 17.64 5.83
CA GLN A 54 -1.35 18.09 6.81
C GLN A 54 -2.78 18.12 6.23
N SER A 55 -2.95 17.67 4.99
CA SER A 55 -4.24 17.66 4.33
C SER A 55 -5.14 16.53 4.88
N GLU A 56 -6.45 16.80 4.99
CA GLU A 56 -7.45 15.83 5.48
C GLU A 56 -7.58 14.59 4.58
N ASP A 57 -7.09 14.65 3.37
CA ASP A 57 -7.09 13.58 2.39
C ASP A 57 -5.82 12.73 2.40
N TYR A 58 -4.88 12.98 3.34
CA TYR A 58 -3.72 12.12 3.56
C TYR A 58 -3.84 11.37 4.89
N TRP A 59 -4.01 10.05 4.81
CA TRP A 59 -4.30 9.20 5.96
C TRP A 59 -3.10 8.37 6.37
N TYR A 60 -2.63 8.60 7.58
CA TYR A 60 -1.51 7.90 8.18
C TYR A 60 -2.00 6.68 8.97
N GLY A 61 -1.87 5.49 8.38
CA GLY A 61 -2.17 4.24 9.04
C GLY A 61 -0.98 3.71 9.82
N VAL A 62 -1.22 3.18 11.00
CA VAL A 62 -0.20 2.49 11.80
C VAL A 62 -0.70 1.13 12.27
N SER A 63 0.12 0.09 12.08
CA SER A 63 -0.18 -1.25 12.58
C SER A 63 0.19 -1.39 14.07
N PRO A 64 -0.32 -2.40 14.78
CA PRO A 64 0.13 -2.72 16.14
C PRO A 64 1.65 -2.92 16.23
N ALA A 65 2.27 -3.49 15.19
CA ALA A 65 3.72 -3.69 15.12
C ALA A 65 4.49 -2.37 14.92
N GLY A 66 3.87 -1.38 14.27
CA GLY A 66 4.43 -0.03 14.09
C GLY A 66 4.06 0.97 15.19
N ARG A 67 3.41 0.54 16.28
CA ARG A 67 2.88 1.42 17.34
C ARG A 67 3.86 2.46 17.89
N ALA A 68 5.16 2.24 17.76
CA ALA A 68 6.18 3.19 18.20
C ALA A 68 6.14 4.52 17.40
N PHE A 69 5.52 4.56 16.22
CA PHE A 69 5.27 5.79 15.49
C PHE A 69 4.23 6.69 16.16
N ARG A 70 3.33 6.14 16.99
CA ARG A 70 2.31 6.94 17.71
C ARG A 70 2.87 8.00 18.66
N LYS A 71 4.17 7.96 18.96
CA LYS A 71 4.86 9.03 19.69
C LYS A 71 4.95 10.36 18.92
N TYR A 72 4.74 10.32 17.60
CA TYR A 72 4.68 11.51 16.74
C TYR A 72 3.23 12.00 16.72
N ASP A 73 2.83 12.73 17.76
CA ASP A 73 1.47 13.19 18.06
C ASP A 73 0.95 14.29 17.12
N HIS A 74 1.84 14.91 16.36
CA HIS A 74 1.48 15.85 15.30
C HIS A 74 0.88 15.18 14.06
N ILE A 75 0.87 13.84 14.01
CA ILE A 75 0.23 13.04 12.96
C ILE A 75 -1.04 12.39 13.51
N ASN A 76 -2.15 12.55 12.80
CA ASN A 76 -3.40 11.86 13.14
C ASN A 76 -3.36 10.40 12.68
N TRP A 77 -2.91 9.51 13.56
CA TRP A 77 -2.76 8.11 13.27
C TRP A 77 -4.09 7.36 13.32
N ILE A 78 -4.38 6.58 12.27
CA ILE A 78 -5.50 5.62 12.24
C ILE A 78 -4.96 4.19 12.24
N ASP A 79 -5.81 3.21 12.58
CA ASP A 79 -5.43 1.81 12.46
C ASP A 79 -5.37 1.38 10.98
N CYS A 80 -4.27 0.73 10.59
CA CYS A 80 -4.04 0.37 9.20
C CYS A 80 -4.36 -1.08 8.83
N ASP A 81 -4.73 -1.91 9.79
CA ASP A 81 -4.98 -3.35 9.55
C ASP A 81 -6.36 -3.63 8.91
N LEU A 82 -7.11 -2.58 8.56
CA LEU A 82 -8.46 -2.68 8.01
C LEU A 82 -8.54 -3.63 6.81
N LEU A 83 -7.66 -3.48 5.81
CA LEU A 83 -7.66 -4.34 4.62
C LEU A 83 -7.20 -5.76 4.94
N SER A 84 -6.17 -5.90 5.77
CA SER A 84 -5.66 -7.21 6.20
C SER A 84 -6.68 -7.96 7.05
N CYS A 85 -7.33 -7.27 8.00
CA CYS A 85 -8.41 -7.84 8.80
C CYS A 85 -9.62 -8.20 7.95
N ALA A 86 -10.05 -7.32 7.04
CA ALA A 86 -11.14 -7.61 6.12
C ALA A 86 -10.84 -8.86 5.28
N ASN A 87 -9.62 -8.97 4.78
CA ASN A 87 -9.16 -10.10 4.01
C ASN A 87 -9.23 -11.41 4.82
N PHE A 88 -8.65 -11.40 6.02
CA PHE A 88 -8.62 -12.58 6.90
C PHE A 88 -10.02 -13.06 7.33
N HIS A 89 -10.99 -12.15 7.42
CA HIS A 89 -12.36 -12.46 7.82
C HIS A 89 -13.34 -12.66 6.64
N GLY A 90 -12.87 -12.78 5.42
CA GLY A 90 -13.74 -12.97 4.25
C GLY A 90 -14.62 -11.75 3.93
N LYS A 91 -14.12 -10.54 4.19
CA LYS A 91 -14.83 -9.26 4.03
C LYS A 91 -14.15 -8.31 3.02
N LEU A 92 -13.22 -8.82 2.20
CA LEU A 92 -12.49 -8.00 1.22
C LEU A 92 -13.31 -7.76 -0.07
N LYS A 93 -14.32 -8.60 -0.35
CA LYS A 93 -15.16 -8.53 -1.56
C LYS A 93 -15.61 -7.12 -1.92
N PRO A 94 -16.18 -6.29 -1.02
CA PRO A 94 -16.62 -4.94 -1.40
C PRO A 94 -15.49 -4.03 -1.91
N PHE A 95 -14.25 -4.25 -1.47
CA PHE A 95 -13.09 -3.53 -2.00
C PHE A 95 -12.72 -4.04 -3.39
N ILE A 96 -12.72 -5.36 -3.59
CA ILE A 96 -12.44 -5.98 -4.91
C ILE A 96 -13.51 -5.54 -5.93
N GLU A 97 -14.79 -5.51 -5.56
CA GLU A 97 -15.87 -5.01 -6.42
C GLU A 97 -15.63 -3.54 -6.83
N LEU A 98 -15.16 -2.70 -5.92
CA LEU A 98 -14.81 -1.31 -6.27
C LEU A 98 -13.63 -1.24 -7.25
N LEU A 99 -12.63 -2.11 -7.10
CA LEU A 99 -11.51 -2.18 -8.05
C LEU A 99 -11.98 -2.60 -9.44
N ASN A 100 -12.87 -3.60 -9.52
CA ASN A 100 -13.41 -4.10 -10.80
C ASN A 100 -14.38 -3.12 -11.47
N GLN A 101 -15.03 -2.24 -10.70
CA GLN A 101 -16.02 -1.26 -11.20
C GLN A 101 -15.42 0.09 -11.57
N ASN A 102 -14.17 0.34 -11.21
CA ASN A 102 -13.47 1.59 -11.48
C ASN A 102 -12.19 1.34 -12.25
N ASP A 103 -11.68 2.37 -12.90
CA ASP A 103 -10.30 2.32 -13.38
C ASP A 103 -9.39 2.05 -12.18
N SER A 104 -8.68 0.93 -12.18
CA SER A 104 -7.78 0.54 -11.10
C SER A 104 -6.42 0.13 -11.65
N ILE A 105 -5.36 0.52 -10.95
CA ILE A 105 -3.97 0.29 -11.36
C ILE A 105 -3.25 -0.41 -10.20
N LEU A 106 -2.62 -1.55 -10.49
CA LEU A 106 -1.74 -2.22 -9.54
C LEU A 106 -0.29 -1.80 -9.78
N VAL A 107 0.31 -1.16 -8.79
CA VAL A 107 1.74 -0.87 -8.71
C VAL A 107 2.36 -1.92 -7.79
N GLY A 108 2.97 -2.94 -8.37
CA GLY A 108 3.44 -4.08 -7.60
C GLY A 108 4.38 -5.00 -8.38
N PRO A 109 4.96 -6.00 -7.74
CA PRO A 109 5.84 -6.96 -8.41
C PRO A 109 5.07 -7.84 -9.40
N LYS A 110 5.77 -8.29 -10.45
CA LYS A 110 5.18 -9.02 -11.57
C LYS A 110 4.33 -10.23 -11.15
N TYR A 111 4.70 -10.94 -10.10
CA TYR A 111 3.95 -12.13 -9.65
C TYR A 111 2.52 -11.79 -9.18
N GLN A 112 2.22 -10.53 -8.86
CA GLN A 112 0.88 -10.10 -8.48
C GLN A 112 -0.05 -9.87 -9.69
N HIS A 113 0.44 -9.94 -10.93
CA HIS A 113 -0.41 -9.83 -12.12
C HIS A 113 -1.35 -11.03 -12.30
N ASP A 114 -1.04 -12.16 -11.65
CA ASP A 114 -1.85 -13.39 -11.75
C ASP A 114 -3.06 -13.40 -10.79
N ILE A 115 -3.30 -12.28 -10.05
CA ILE A 115 -4.48 -12.16 -9.18
C ILE A 115 -5.77 -12.06 -10.00
N SER A 116 -6.82 -12.76 -9.54
CA SER A 116 -8.15 -12.68 -10.12
C SER A 116 -8.90 -11.40 -9.69
N VAL A 117 -8.33 -10.25 -10.03
CA VAL A 117 -8.91 -8.90 -9.87
C VAL A 117 -8.69 -8.17 -11.19
N ASP A 118 -9.73 -7.56 -11.72
CA ASP A 118 -9.71 -6.90 -13.04
C ASP A 118 -9.09 -5.51 -12.97
N PHE A 119 -7.76 -5.45 -12.79
CA PHE A 119 -7.04 -4.19 -12.88
C PHE A 119 -7.00 -3.67 -14.32
N SER A 120 -7.33 -2.39 -14.52
CA SER A 120 -7.27 -1.73 -15.82
C SER A 120 -5.83 -1.64 -16.36
N SER A 121 -4.85 -1.61 -15.47
CA SER A 121 -3.42 -1.57 -15.83
C SER A 121 -2.51 -2.01 -14.68
N TYR A 122 -1.27 -2.28 -15.05
CA TYR A 122 -0.21 -2.68 -14.13
C TYR A 122 1.03 -1.82 -14.31
N PHE A 123 1.64 -1.41 -13.21
CA PHE A 123 2.97 -0.84 -13.19
C PHE A 123 3.90 -1.77 -12.42
N THR A 124 4.77 -2.49 -13.14
CA THR A 124 5.66 -3.48 -12.54
C THR A 124 6.82 -2.82 -11.83
N ILE A 125 7.03 -3.18 -10.57
CA ILE A 125 8.16 -2.77 -9.77
C ILE A 125 9.00 -3.98 -9.32
N GLN A 126 10.16 -3.73 -8.76
CA GLN A 126 11.00 -4.77 -8.19
C GLN A 126 10.27 -5.47 -7.03
N ASP A 127 10.50 -6.78 -6.90
CA ASP A 127 9.95 -7.60 -5.82
C ASP A 127 10.46 -7.18 -4.43
N ARG A 128 11.67 -6.61 -4.38
CA ARG A 128 12.32 -6.13 -3.16
C ARG A 128 13.05 -4.83 -3.44
N ASN A 129 13.21 -4.03 -2.39
CA ASN A 129 14.01 -2.81 -2.42
C ASN A 129 13.59 -1.81 -3.50
N SER A 130 12.29 -1.68 -3.76
CA SER A 130 11.75 -0.78 -4.79
C SER A 130 12.16 0.69 -4.60
N PHE A 131 12.66 1.07 -3.41
CA PHE A 131 13.18 2.40 -3.15
C PHE A 131 14.39 2.74 -4.04
N GLU A 132 15.14 1.76 -4.54
CA GLU A 132 16.31 1.96 -5.40
C GLU A 132 15.93 2.62 -6.73
N ILE A 133 14.69 2.44 -7.19
CA ILE A 133 14.12 3.03 -8.41
C ILE A 133 12.91 3.93 -8.10
N LEU A 134 12.87 4.54 -6.90
CA LEU A 134 11.74 5.32 -6.42
C LEU A 134 11.29 6.42 -7.39
N ASP A 135 12.22 7.20 -7.91
CA ASP A 135 11.91 8.32 -8.80
C ASP A 135 11.37 7.84 -10.16
N GLU A 136 11.85 6.70 -10.65
CA GLU A 136 11.30 6.04 -11.85
C GLU A 136 9.87 5.55 -11.62
N ILE A 137 9.60 4.96 -10.44
CA ILE A 137 8.24 4.53 -10.06
C ILE A 137 7.31 5.74 -9.99
N VAL A 138 7.70 6.80 -9.29
CA VAL A 138 6.89 8.00 -9.12
C VAL A 138 6.57 8.63 -10.47
N PHE A 139 7.58 8.83 -11.31
CA PHE A 139 7.41 9.39 -12.66
C PHE A 139 6.53 8.51 -13.56
N GLY A 140 6.78 7.20 -13.58
CA GLY A 140 6.03 6.27 -14.42
C GLY A 140 4.57 6.14 -14.00
N VAL A 141 4.30 6.08 -12.68
CA VAL A 141 2.93 6.00 -12.15
C VAL A 141 2.19 7.32 -12.37
N GLU A 142 2.83 8.48 -12.16
CA GLU A 142 2.23 9.79 -12.47
C GLU A 142 1.82 9.89 -13.95
N LYS A 143 2.69 9.44 -14.86
CA LYS A 143 2.39 9.41 -16.30
C LYS A 143 1.22 8.47 -16.62
N LEU A 144 1.19 7.30 -15.97
CA LEU A 144 0.14 6.30 -16.18
C LEU A 144 -1.23 6.80 -15.71
N ILE A 145 -1.29 7.47 -14.56
CA ILE A 145 -2.52 8.06 -14.00
C ILE A 145 -3.21 9.00 -14.99
N LYS A 146 -2.46 9.75 -15.78
CA LYS A 146 -2.98 10.73 -16.76
C LYS A 146 -3.82 10.10 -17.88
N ASN A 147 -3.72 8.78 -18.07
CA ASN A 147 -4.52 8.06 -19.08
C ASN A 147 -5.94 7.69 -18.56
N TYR A 148 -6.25 7.95 -17.30
CA TYR A 148 -7.49 7.56 -16.63
C TYR A 148 -8.16 8.77 -16.00
N LYS A 149 -9.50 8.74 -15.89
CA LYS A 149 -10.24 9.89 -15.38
C LYS A 149 -10.09 10.09 -13.86
N LYS A 150 -10.05 9.05 -13.09
CA LYS A 150 -9.92 9.07 -11.62
C LYS A 150 -9.63 7.67 -11.10
N PRO A 151 -8.44 7.13 -11.33
CA PRO A 151 -8.15 5.74 -11.04
C PRO A 151 -7.91 5.48 -9.55
N ILE A 152 -8.10 4.22 -9.13
CA ILE A 152 -7.68 3.71 -7.83
C ILE A 152 -6.29 3.09 -8.01
N ILE A 153 -5.28 3.67 -7.38
CA ILE A 153 -3.90 3.19 -7.44
C ILE A 153 -3.63 2.32 -6.21
N CYS A 154 -3.51 1.03 -6.43
CA CYS A 154 -3.15 0.05 -5.40
C CYS A 154 -1.64 -0.16 -5.41
N ILE A 155 -0.95 0.17 -4.31
CA ILE A 155 0.51 0.10 -4.22
C ILE A 155 0.92 -1.05 -3.31
N SER A 156 1.75 -1.94 -3.82
CA SER A 156 2.34 -3.08 -3.13
C SER A 156 3.88 -3.04 -3.21
N GLY A 157 4.45 -1.92 -2.74
CA GLY A 157 5.89 -1.62 -2.80
C GLY A 157 6.69 -2.01 -1.55
N GLY A 158 6.08 -2.75 -0.62
CA GLY A 158 6.69 -3.01 0.69
C GLY A 158 6.95 -1.71 1.44
N MET A 159 8.10 -1.61 2.12
CA MET A 159 8.49 -0.41 2.88
C MET A 159 8.75 0.85 2.02
N SER A 160 8.66 0.73 0.70
CA SER A 160 8.79 1.88 -0.20
C SER A 160 7.44 2.54 -0.52
N SER A 161 6.32 1.87 -0.19
CA SER A 161 4.97 2.36 -0.49
C SER A 161 4.72 3.73 0.09
N GLU A 162 5.18 3.98 1.33
CA GLU A 162 5.01 5.25 2.02
C GLU A 162 5.71 6.39 1.27
N ALA A 163 6.96 6.16 0.84
CA ALA A 163 7.73 7.17 0.10
C ALA A 163 7.14 7.40 -1.31
N ILE A 164 6.68 6.34 -1.98
CA ILE A 164 6.01 6.43 -3.28
C ILE A 164 4.74 7.27 -3.15
N ILE A 165 3.86 6.95 -2.20
CA ILE A 165 2.59 7.64 -2.00
C ILE A 165 2.84 9.09 -1.56
N TYR A 166 3.79 9.33 -0.66
CA TYR A 166 4.14 10.66 -0.20
C TYR A 166 4.52 11.59 -1.35
N LYS A 167 5.37 11.13 -2.26
CA LYS A 167 5.76 11.91 -3.45
C LYS A 167 4.59 12.07 -4.44
N LEU A 168 3.86 10.99 -4.72
CA LEU A 168 2.73 11.02 -5.66
C LEU A 168 1.61 11.95 -5.18
N HIS A 169 1.29 11.98 -3.88
CA HIS A 169 0.22 12.81 -3.34
C HIS A 169 0.35 14.27 -3.76
N SER A 170 1.56 14.83 -3.63
CA SER A 170 1.84 16.21 -4.04
C SER A 170 1.70 16.44 -5.56
N LEU A 171 1.98 15.42 -6.36
CA LEU A 171 1.95 15.52 -7.83
C LEU A 171 0.53 15.36 -8.38
N VAL A 172 -0.25 14.41 -7.84
CA VAL A 172 -1.57 14.07 -8.40
C VAL A 172 -2.70 14.98 -7.93
N LYS A 173 -2.50 15.73 -6.82
CA LYS A 173 -3.44 16.77 -6.34
C LYS A 173 -4.91 16.33 -6.32
N GLY A 174 -5.18 15.13 -5.80
CA GLY A 174 -6.53 14.59 -5.72
C GLY A 174 -7.11 14.03 -7.04
N ALA A 175 -6.31 13.83 -8.08
CA ALA A 175 -6.76 13.23 -9.33
C ALA A 175 -7.04 11.71 -9.25
N CYS A 176 -6.64 11.04 -8.17
CA CYS A 176 -6.80 9.60 -7.96
C CYS A 176 -6.86 9.24 -6.47
N TRP A 177 -7.12 7.99 -6.17
CA TRP A 177 -6.88 7.41 -4.86
C TRP A 177 -5.52 6.70 -4.85
N LEU A 178 -4.71 6.93 -3.83
CA LEU A 178 -3.43 6.25 -3.61
C LEU A 178 -3.58 5.37 -2.37
N ILE A 179 -3.48 4.07 -2.52
CA ILE A 179 -3.75 3.12 -1.43
C ILE A 179 -2.58 2.14 -1.29
N ASP A 180 -1.86 2.19 -0.17
CA ASP A 180 -0.97 1.10 0.19
C ASP A 180 -1.78 -0.12 0.58
N ILE A 181 -1.77 -1.12 -0.27
CA ILE A 181 -2.45 -2.40 -0.05
C ILE A 181 -1.53 -3.45 0.58
N GLY A 182 -0.21 -3.22 0.55
CA GLY A 182 0.79 -4.21 0.99
C GLY A 182 0.59 -5.57 0.33
N ALA A 183 0.62 -6.61 1.14
CA ALA A 183 0.56 -8.00 0.69
C ALA A 183 -0.86 -8.61 0.75
N ILE A 184 -1.93 -7.82 0.63
CA ILE A 184 -3.30 -8.35 0.80
C ILE A 184 -3.68 -9.39 -0.24
N PHE A 185 -3.04 -9.39 -1.41
CA PHE A 185 -3.30 -10.34 -2.48
C PHE A 185 -2.42 -11.58 -2.44
N ASP A 186 -1.36 -11.62 -1.61
CA ASP A 186 -0.48 -12.80 -1.51
C ASP A 186 -1.21 -14.12 -1.21
N PRO A 187 -2.29 -14.16 -0.38
CA PRO A 187 -3.00 -15.42 -0.11
C PRO A 187 -3.66 -16.10 -1.31
N TYR A 188 -3.90 -15.34 -2.38
CA TYR A 188 -4.58 -15.82 -3.59
C TYR A 188 -3.61 -16.30 -4.67
N LEU A 189 -2.30 -16.12 -4.42
CA LEU A 189 -1.24 -16.48 -5.33
C LEU A 189 -0.55 -17.76 -4.82
N GLU A 190 -0.43 -18.78 -5.65
CA GLU A 190 0.12 -20.09 -5.24
C GLU A 190 1.57 -20.03 -4.76
N THR A 191 2.29 -19.01 -5.15
CA THR A 191 3.76 -18.99 -5.04
C THR A 191 4.33 -18.28 -3.83
N ARG A 192 3.57 -17.42 -3.09
CA ARG A 192 4.19 -16.60 -2.03
C ARG A 192 3.22 -16.11 -0.96
N ILE A 193 3.06 -16.84 0.12
CA ILE A 193 2.43 -16.32 1.33
C ILE A 193 3.52 -15.74 2.24
N ARG A 194 3.73 -14.42 2.20
CA ARG A 194 4.77 -13.72 2.98
C ARG A 194 4.38 -13.47 4.44
N ARG A 195 3.10 -13.28 4.71
CA ARG A 195 2.59 -13.02 6.06
C ARG A 195 2.14 -14.31 6.71
N SER A 196 2.71 -14.63 7.88
CA SER A 196 2.43 -15.88 8.59
C SER A 196 0.94 -16.10 8.87
N TYR A 197 0.19 -15.05 9.19
CA TYR A 197 -1.24 -15.16 9.47
C TYR A 197 -2.07 -15.52 8.23
N PHE A 198 -1.64 -15.18 7.03
CA PHE A 198 -2.32 -15.59 5.81
C PHE A 198 -2.22 -17.08 5.53
N LYS A 199 -1.25 -17.79 6.12
CA LYS A 199 -1.16 -19.26 6.02
C LYS A 199 -2.36 -19.97 6.64
N HIS A 200 -3.12 -19.29 7.48
CA HIS A 200 -4.32 -19.81 8.14
C HIS A 200 -5.62 -19.46 7.40
N MET A 201 -5.54 -18.75 6.27
CA MET A 201 -6.73 -18.49 5.46
C MET A 201 -7.18 -19.76 4.75
N THR A 202 -8.42 -20.14 5.00
CA THR A 202 -9.04 -21.30 4.34
C THR A 202 -9.49 -20.92 2.91
N GLU A 203 -9.66 -21.93 2.06
CA GLU A 203 -10.21 -21.72 0.71
C GLU A 203 -11.64 -21.13 0.76
N GLU A 204 -12.42 -21.44 1.79
CA GLU A 204 -13.72 -20.82 2.00
C GLU A 204 -13.60 -19.29 2.18
N ILE A 205 -12.66 -18.82 3.01
CA ILE A 205 -12.41 -17.39 3.25
C ILE A 205 -11.94 -16.73 1.95
N LYS A 206 -11.02 -17.34 1.23
CA LYS A 206 -10.53 -16.82 -0.05
C LYS A 206 -11.66 -16.69 -1.08
N ASN A 207 -12.51 -17.70 -1.18
CA ASN A 207 -13.67 -17.68 -2.08
C ASN A 207 -14.70 -16.60 -1.69
N LYS A 208 -14.94 -16.36 -0.40
CA LYS A 208 -15.83 -15.26 0.07
C LYS A 208 -15.29 -13.88 -0.32
N ASN A 209 -13.98 -13.73 -0.42
CA ASN A 209 -13.36 -12.47 -0.81
C ASN A 209 -13.41 -12.23 -2.32
N LEU A 210 -13.26 -13.28 -3.15
CA LEU A 210 -13.14 -13.17 -4.61
C LEU A 210 -14.48 -13.32 -5.35
N LYS A 211 -15.45 -14.01 -4.76
CA LYS A 211 -16.79 -14.31 -5.35
C LYS A 211 -17.89 -13.51 -4.68
#